data_258c6983408105f1b2a522d52ee461c4
#
_entry.id   258c6983408105f1b2a522d52ee461c4
#
_cell.length_a   1.000
_cell.length_b   1.000
_cell.length_c   1.000
_cell.angle_alpha   90.00
_cell.angle_beta   90.00
_cell.angle_gamma   90.00
#
_symmetry.space_group_name_H-M   'P 1'
#
loop_
_entity.id
_entity.type
_entity.pdbx_description
1 polymer ?
#
loop_
_entity_poly.entity_id
_entity_poly.type
_entity_poly.pdbx_seq_one_letter_code
_entity_poly.pdbx_strand_id
1 'polypeptide(L)' 'MSHYTVGYHDSQLQKYEICEYAMDAYEAIEHSKEDVPYLQAHPHFIDYCNNDEVDNISRLMAAGIPMGH' A
#
# COMPACT_ATOMS: atom_id res chain seq x y z
N MET A 1 -13.76 6.38 2.62
CA MET A 1 -12.30 6.33 2.41
C MET A 1 -11.78 4.97 2.80
N SER A 2 -10.78 4.51 2.11
CA SER A 2 -10.20 3.20 2.36
C SER A 2 -8.78 3.33 2.90
N HIS A 3 -8.35 2.25 3.53
CA HIS A 3 -7.01 2.16 4.10
C HIS A 3 -6.09 1.53 3.05
N TYR A 4 -5.00 2.20 2.74
CA TYR A 4 -4.04 1.70 1.75
C TYR A 4 -2.68 1.51 2.40
N THR A 5 -1.97 0.48 1.96
CA THR A 5 -0.56 0.28 2.32
C THR A 5 0.28 0.62 1.11
N VAL A 6 1.16 1.60 1.26
CA VAL A 6 2.08 2.00 0.19
C VAL A 6 3.46 1.49 0.55
N GLY A 7 4.00 0.64 -0.31
CA GLY A 7 5.35 0.10 -0.13
C GLY A 7 6.35 0.83 -0.99
N TYR A 8 7.50 1.15 -0.44
CA TYR A 8 8.55 1.84 -1.17
C TYR A 8 9.91 1.41 -0.66
N HIS A 9 10.94 1.82 -1.37
CA HIS A 9 12.32 1.52 -0.97
C HIS A 9 13.18 2.77 -1.08
N ASP A 10 14.34 2.75 -0.44
CA ASP A 10 15.30 3.84 -0.55
C ASP A 10 16.42 3.48 -1.53
N SER A 11 17.43 4.36 -1.62
CA SER A 11 18.54 4.15 -2.54
C SER A 11 19.41 2.95 -2.18
N GLN A 12 19.29 2.46 -0.95
CA GLN A 12 20.02 1.29 -0.50
C GLN A 12 19.18 0.03 -0.55
N LEU A 13 18.00 0.11 -1.19
CA LEU A 13 17.05 -1.01 -1.35
C LEU A 13 16.45 -1.48 -0.03
N GLN A 14 16.49 -0.63 1.00
CA GLN A 14 15.75 -0.89 2.22
C GLN A 14 14.27 -0.67 1.95
N LYS A 15 13.44 -1.60 2.37
CA LYS A 15 12.00 -1.55 2.09
C LYS A 15 11.22 -1.04 3.27
N TYR A 16 10.22 -0.23 2.97
CA TYR A 16 9.37 0.41 3.98
C TYR A 16 7.92 0.33 3.54
N GLU A 17 7.02 0.43 4.52
CA GLU A 17 5.59 0.51 4.24
C GLU A 17 4.98 1.60 5.10
N ILE A 18 4.02 2.33 4.53
CA ILE A 18 3.25 3.31 5.28
C ILE A 18 1.77 3.10 4.96
N CYS A 19 0.91 3.47 5.90
CA CYS A 19 -0.53 3.36 5.74
C CYS A 19 -1.11 4.73 5.45
N GLU A 20 -2.01 4.79 4.47
CA GLU A 20 -2.66 6.04 4.08
C GLU A 20 -4.16 5.84 3.95
N TYR A 21 -4.93 6.81 4.41
CA TYR A 21 -6.36 6.86 4.13
C TYR A 21 -6.57 7.68 2.88
N ALA A 22 -7.35 7.15 1.95
CA ALA A 22 -7.57 7.85 0.68
C ALA A 22 -8.82 7.33 0.00
N MET A 23 -9.30 8.09 -0.98
CA MET A 23 -10.45 7.70 -1.77
C MET A 23 -10.09 6.62 -2.79
N ASP A 24 -8.86 6.65 -3.28
CA ASP A 24 -8.39 5.68 -4.26
C ASP A 24 -6.86 5.55 -4.15
N ALA A 25 -6.30 4.63 -4.91
CA ALA A 25 -4.86 4.36 -4.86
C ALA A 25 -4.04 5.56 -5.30
N TYR A 26 -4.52 6.31 -6.27
CA TYR A 26 -3.80 7.50 -6.73
C TYR A 26 -3.64 8.49 -5.59
N GLU A 27 -4.73 8.75 -4.88
CA GLU A 27 -4.71 9.70 -3.77
C GLU A 27 -3.82 9.18 -2.64
N ALA A 28 -3.84 7.86 -2.39
CA ALA A 28 -2.98 7.27 -1.38
C ALA A 28 -1.51 7.50 -1.70
N ILE A 29 -1.14 7.37 -2.97
CA ILE A 29 0.23 7.62 -3.41
C ILE A 29 0.58 9.10 -3.23
N GLU A 30 -0.34 10.00 -3.57
CA GLU A 30 -0.09 11.42 -3.38
C GLU A 30 0.08 11.77 -1.90
N HIS A 31 -0.74 11.18 -1.03
CA HIS A 31 -0.59 11.39 0.41
C HIS A 31 0.74 10.84 0.92
N SER A 32 1.18 9.71 0.39
CA SER A 32 2.46 9.14 0.82
C SER A 32 3.62 10.05 0.46
N LYS A 33 3.54 10.74 -0.68
CA LYS A 33 4.57 11.70 -1.07
C LYS A 33 4.60 12.90 -0.14
N GLU A 34 3.44 13.28 0.42
CA GLU A 34 3.38 14.38 1.39
C GLU A 34 3.97 13.95 2.73
N ASP A 35 3.69 12.72 3.15
CA ASP A 35 4.17 12.21 4.44
C ASP A 35 5.65 11.85 4.39
N VAL A 36 6.14 11.45 3.23
CA VAL A 36 7.54 11.07 3.05
C VAL A 36 8.11 11.93 1.93
N PRO A 37 8.69 13.08 2.26
CA PRO A 37 9.19 14.01 1.24
C PRO A 37 10.19 13.41 0.28
N TYR A 38 10.92 12.40 0.72
CA TYR A 38 11.83 11.67 -0.12
C TYR A 38 11.13 11.10 -1.36
N LEU A 39 9.87 10.66 -1.21
CA LEU A 39 9.12 10.10 -2.32
C LEU A 39 8.67 11.15 -3.33
N GLN A 40 8.56 12.42 -2.91
CA GLN A 40 8.26 13.48 -3.87
C GLN A 40 9.38 13.65 -4.87
N ALA A 41 10.62 13.56 -4.40
CA ALA A 41 11.79 13.67 -5.27
C ALA A 41 12.03 12.38 -6.05
N HIS A 42 11.58 11.23 -5.52
CA HIS A 42 11.88 9.93 -6.09
C HIS A 42 10.62 9.06 -6.18
N PRO A 43 9.62 9.47 -6.97
CA PRO A 43 8.36 8.72 -7.02
C PRO A 43 8.54 7.29 -7.58
N HIS A 44 9.59 7.04 -8.33
CA HIS A 44 9.86 5.72 -8.87
C HIS A 44 10.30 4.72 -7.79
N PHE A 45 10.53 5.17 -6.56
CA PHE A 45 10.84 4.28 -5.46
C PHE A 45 9.60 3.67 -4.82
N ILE A 46 8.40 4.10 -5.23
CA ILE A 46 7.17 3.46 -4.77
C ILE A 46 7.02 2.14 -5.50
N ASP A 47 6.93 1.05 -4.73
CA ASP A 47 6.88 -0.29 -5.29
C ASP A 47 5.45 -0.78 -5.52
N TYR A 48 4.54 -0.45 -4.60
CA TYR A 48 3.16 -0.91 -4.70
C TYR A 48 2.25 -0.06 -3.82
N CYS A 49 0.95 -0.18 -4.10
CA CYS A 49 -0.08 0.45 -3.28
C CYS A 49 -1.26 -0.51 -3.22
N ASN A 50 -1.51 -1.09 -2.05
CA ASN A 50 -2.55 -2.07 -1.87
C ASN A 50 -3.71 -1.49 -1.06
N ASN A 51 -4.94 -1.82 -1.48
CA ASN A 51 -6.12 -1.49 -0.70
C ASN A 51 -6.28 -2.58 0.36
N ASP A 52 -6.03 -2.23 1.63
CA ASP A 52 -6.02 -3.20 2.70
C ASP A 52 -7.36 -3.89 2.89
N GLU A 53 -8.45 -3.17 2.65
CA GLU A 53 -9.78 -3.76 2.80
C GLU A 53 -10.05 -4.82 1.76
N VAL A 54 -9.68 -4.54 0.52
CA VAL A 54 -9.84 -5.50 -0.56
C VAL A 54 -8.93 -6.70 -0.34
N ASP A 55 -7.70 -6.45 0.04
CA ASP A 55 -6.74 -7.52 0.28
C ASP A 55 -7.18 -8.41 1.42
N ASN A 56 -7.74 -7.82 2.48
CA ASN A 56 -8.24 -8.60 3.60
C ASN A 56 -9.40 -9.49 3.18
N ILE A 57 -10.32 -8.96 2.40
CA ILE A 57 -11.44 -9.73 1.91
C ILE A 57 -10.95 -10.90 1.05
N SER A 58 -10.02 -10.62 0.16
CA SER A 58 -9.46 -11.66 -0.69
C SER A 58 -8.79 -12.76 0.12
N ARG A 59 -8.03 -12.39 1.14
CA ARG A 59 -7.36 -13.37 1.99
C ARG A 59 -8.36 -14.20 2.79
N LEU A 60 -9.40 -13.56 3.29
CA LEU A 60 -10.42 -14.27 4.04
C LEU A 60 -11.15 -15.26 3.16
N MET A 61 -11.47 -14.87 1.94
CA MET A 61 -12.14 -15.76 1.02
C MET A 61 -11.25 -16.95 0.66
N ALA A 62 -9.98 -16.66 0.40
CA ALA A 62 -9.05 -17.71 0.05
C ALA A 62 -8.81 -18.67 1.20
N ALA A 63 -8.77 -18.14 2.43
CA ALA A 63 -8.49 -18.98 3.59
C ALA A 63 -9.72 -19.72 4.06
N GLY A 64 -10.90 -19.14 3.88
CA GLY A 64 -12.13 -19.75 4.39
C GLY A 64 -12.72 -20.80 3.52
N ILE A 65 -12.48 -20.69 2.24
CA ILE A 65 -13.06 -21.62 1.31
C ILE A 65 -12.66 -23.03 1.56
N PRO A 66 -11.57 -23.26 1.87
CA PRO A 66 -11.29 -24.60 2.07
C PRO A 66 -11.78 -25.07 3.33
N MET A 67 -12.15 -24.39 3.45
CA MET A 67 -12.28 -24.71 4.04
C MET A 67 -12.24 -25.56 3.97
N GLY A 68 -12.22 -25.75 3.95
CA GLY A 68 -12.08 -26.46 4.11
C GLY A 68 -11.24 -27.07 3.87
N HIS A 69 -10.91 -27.09 3.89
CA HIS A 69 -10.14 -27.99 3.88
C HIS A 69 -10.16 -28.41 4.95
#